data_4423db8b2037a6c66d82070290761220
#
_entry.id   4423db8b2037a6c66d82070290761220
#
_cell.length_a   1.000
_cell.length_b   1.000
_cell.length_c   1.000
_cell.angle_alpha   90.00
_cell.angle_beta   90.00
_cell.angle_gamma   90.00
#
_symmetry.space_group_name_H-M   'P 1'
#
loop_
_entity.id
_entity.type
_entity.pdbx_description
1 polymer ?
#
loop_
_entity_poly.entity_id
_entity_poly.type
_entity_poly.pdbx_seq_one_letter_code
_entity_poly.pdbx_strand_id
1 'polypeptide(L)'
;MPWESGIAFRVLIVDATNTGRSAVGERLLRKHLWARGVGRDRIRVTSAGLNADDGATMQDLARDVIEEHGGSAQGFAARSLSDAIVEATHLLIVGTGYERDELVRRHPRAQGRSFTMSEFAQLYEGLGVAAPLHEHPAILERLRTGRELAPDWELPPWEELEERAHAVGDRINEAAEWIADAWAAMAPTASVAGVGLTDDAASCLVDAFGVTVAVHCEGAGSEALSIAGRRAWGRCVIEDGEADTRVDVMVDPDADALAEARARGVLAYPDVERAMHHLSPAITVRAIEQRVGSLVMLHAAGLASPEGDVVGFVAPSGTGKTTLARTLGAHYAYVTDETLAIDVGRTVLPYPKPLSVLGAAGPMKDQWGPESLDLMPLPPGRLRLVRLALVERDPSVGSEPAVEELPLLHGLALLAEQVSYVSRLPRQLHTLADLVESIGGLVRIRYRESRDLLPLLPSLLEGAR
;
A
#
# COMPACT_ATOMS: atom_id res chain seq x y z
N MET A 1 -17.23 11.41 3.45
CA MET A 1 -15.75 11.60 3.48
C MET A 1 -15.36 12.58 2.39
N PRO A 2 -14.33 13.47 2.57
CA PRO A 2 -14.06 14.57 1.63
C PRO A 2 -13.81 14.19 0.16
N TRP A 3 -13.23 12.99 -0.14
CA TRP A 3 -13.00 12.55 -1.53
C TRP A 3 -14.23 11.97 -2.22
N GLU A 4 -15.28 11.60 -1.49
CA GLU A 4 -16.59 11.21 -2.08
C GLU A 4 -17.28 12.39 -2.77
N SER A 5 -16.86 13.60 -2.42
CA SER A 5 -17.33 14.86 -2.98
C SER A 5 -16.46 15.42 -4.10
N GLY A 6 -15.54 14.62 -4.69
CA GLY A 6 -14.62 15.08 -5.73
C GLY A 6 -13.46 15.94 -5.19
N ILE A 7 -13.15 15.87 -3.89
CA ILE A 7 -12.05 16.63 -3.29
C ILE A 7 -10.76 15.85 -3.43
N ALA A 8 -9.75 16.46 -4.06
CA ALA A 8 -8.42 15.87 -4.23
C ALA A 8 -7.75 15.51 -2.90
N PHE A 9 -7.01 14.40 -2.85
CA PHE A 9 -6.08 14.12 -1.74
C PHE A 9 -4.97 15.17 -1.74
N ARG A 10 -4.79 15.87 -0.62
CA ARG A 10 -3.90 17.03 -0.52
C ARG A 10 -2.65 16.70 0.25
N VAL A 11 -1.50 16.87 -0.41
CA VAL A 11 -0.16 16.67 0.13
C VAL A 11 0.56 17.99 0.19
N LEU A 12 1.19 18.28 1.30
CA LEU A 12 2.00 19.48 1.51
C LEU A 12 3.43 19.08 1.84
N ILE A 13 4.39 19.59 1.08
CA ILE A 13 5.81 19.42 1.37
C ILE A 13 6.31 20.70 2.02
N VAL A 14 6.97 20.58 3.18
CA VAL A 14 7.37 21.72 4.01
C VAL A 14 8.87 21.68 4.29
N ASP A 15 9.53 22.81 4.15
CA ASP A 15 10.87 23.08 4.66
C ASP A 15 10.92 24.46 5.36
N ALA A 16 12.10 24.98 5.64
CA ALA A 16 12.24 26.27 6.30
C ALA A 16 11.76 27.44 5.43
N THR A 17 12.19 27.52 4.16
CA THR A 17 12.08 28.72 3.32
C THR A 17 11.16 28.57 2.11
N ASN A 18 10.77 27.36 1.76
CA ASN A 18 10.03 27.01 0.55
C ASN A 18 10.74 27.37 -0.78
N THR A 19 12.06 27.51 -0.76
CA THR A 19 12.84 27.82 -1.97
C THR A 19 13.81 26.71 -2.38
N GLY A 20 13.96 25.68 -1.54
CA GLY A 20 14.88 24.56 -1.73
C GLY A 20 14.16 23.22 -1.80
N ARG A 21 14.37 22.36 -0.81
CA ARG A 21 13.93 20.95 -0.77
C ARG A 21 12.44 20.75 -0.98
N SER A 22 11.61 21.56 -0.32
CA SER A 22 10.15 21.44 -0.45
C SER A 22 9.67 21.79 -1.86
N ALA A 23 10.31 22.76 -2.50
CA ALA A 23 10.04 23.16 -3.87
C ALA A 23 10.45 22.04 -4.86
N VAL A 24 11.63 21.45 -4.67
CA VAL A 24 12.11 20.29 -5.46
C VAL A 24 11.15 19.13 -5.32
N GLY A 25 10.82 18.74 -4.09
CA GLY A 25 9.88 17.65 -3.82
C GLY A 25 8.51 17.86 -4.44
N GLU A 26 7.94 19.08 -4.34
CA GLU A 26 6.66 19.41 -4.99
C GLU A 26 6.74 19.20 -6.50
N ARG A 27 7.75 19.74 -7.14
CA ARG A 27 7.88 19.74 -8.60
C ARG A 27 8.12 18.35 -9.16
N LEU A 28 8.99 17.56 -8.54
CA LEU A 28 9.31 16.22 -8.98
C LEU A 28 8.14 15.24 -8.71
N LEU A 29 7.52 15.28 -7.52
CA LEU A 29 6.36 14.45 -7.24
C LEU A 29 5.18 14.77 -8.15
N ARG A 30 4.92 16.05 -8.44
CA ARG A 30 3.90 16.44 -9.41
C ARG A 30 4.20 15.95 -10.83
N LYS A 31 5.46 16.04 -11.26
CA LYS A 31 5.92 15.52 -12.57
C LYS A 31 5.66 14.02 -12.64
N HIS A 32 6.07 13.26 -11.64
CA HIS A 32 5.89 11.81 -11.63
C HIS A 32 4.43 11.37 -11.54
N LEU A 33 3.60 12.06 -10.76
CA LEU A 33 2.15 11.82 -10.73
C LEU A 33 1.50 12.13 -12.08
N TRP A 34 1.85 13.27 -12.69
CA TRP A 34 1.34 13.64 -14.02
C TRP A 34 1.72 12.63 -15.08
N ALA A 35 2.99 12.19 -15.08
CA ALA A 35 3.50 11.18 -16.01
C ALA A 35 2.77 9.81 -15.86
N ARG A 36 2.08 9.58 -14.75
CA ARG A 36 1.27 8.37 -14.46
C ARG A 36 -0.24 8.61 -14.59
N GLY A 37 -0.64 9.72 -15.20
CA GLY A 37 -2.05 10.06 -15.42
C GLY A 37 -2.81 10.48 -14.15
N VAL A 38 -2.12 10.77 -13.05
CA VAL A 38 -2.74 11.23 -11.80
C VAL A 38 -2.87 12.75 -11.84
N GLY A 39 -4.07 13.24 -12.13
CA GLY A 39 -4.40 14.66 -12.20
C GLY A 39 -4.48 15.34 -10.83
N ARG A 40 -4.45 16.69 -10.85
CA ARG A 40 -4.58 17.52 -9.64
C ARG A 40 -5.95 17.45 -9.00
N ASP A 41 -6.93 16.98 -9.71
CA ASP A 41 -8.28 16.67 -9.24
C ASP A 41 -8.30 15.46 -8.30
N ARG A 42 -7.33 14.57 -8.43
CA ARG A 42 -7.16 13.38 -7.59
C ARG A 42 -6.15 13.59 -6.48
N ILE A 43 -4.92 14.00 -6.82
CA ILE A 43 -3.84 14.27 -5.86
C ILE A 43 -3.29 15.66 -6.11
N ARG A 44 -3.38 16.51 -5.09
CA ARG A 44 -2.85 17.88 -5.13
C ARG A 44 -1.62 17.99 -4.27
N VAL A 45 -0.45 18.02 -4.88
CA VAL A 45 0.83 18.27 -4.21
C VAL A 45 1.12 19.76 -4.25
N THR A 46 1.50 20.31 -3.10
CA THR A 46 1.90 21.71 -2.93
C THR A 46 3.04 21.80 -1.94
N SER A 47 3.72 22.93 -1.86
CA SER A 47 4.76 23.18 -0.87
C SER A 47 4.54 24.49 -0.12
N ALA A 48 5.15 24.64 1.07
CA ALA A 48 5.17 25.86 1.86
C ALA A 48 6.41 25.88 2.76
N GLY A 49 6.77 27.03 3.30
CA GLY A 49 7.87 27.19 4.24
C GLY A 49 7.44 27.67 5.62
N LEU A 50 8.10 27.15 6.65
CA LEU A 50 7.88 27.59 8.04
C LEU A 50 8.19 29.08 8.23
N ASN A 51 9.17 29.59 7.47
CA ASN A 51 9.65 30.98 7.51
C ASN A 51 9.86 31.50 6.07
N ALA A 52 8.97 31.18 5.16
CA ALA A 52 9.11 31.63 3.77
C ALA A 52 8.83 33.11 3.62
N ASP A 53 9.54 33.73 2.68
CA ASP A 53 9.17 35.04 2.13
C ASP A 53 8.17 34.81 0.99
N ASP A 54 6.93 35.30 1.17
CA ASP A 54 5.86 35.10 0.18
C ASP A 54 6.24 35.73 -1.17
N GLY A 55 6.18 34.92 -2.21
CA GLY A 55 6.54 35.33 -3.57
C GLY A 55 8.02 35.21 -3.91
N ALA A 56 8.89 34.80 -2.96
CA ALA A 56 10.30 34.57 -3.27
C ALA A 56 10.48 33.53 -4.39
N THR A 57 11.50 33.73 -5.20
CA THR A 57 11.88 32.79 -6.26
C THR A 57 12.59 31.57 -5.69
N MET A 58 12.52 30.46 -6.42
CA MET A 58 13.27 29.26 -6.10
C MET A 58 14.79 29.55 -6.21
N GLN A 59 15.58 28.95 -5.33
CA GLN A 59 17.05 28.98 -5.41
C GLN A 59 17.53 28.36 -6.75
N ASP A 60 18.60 28.90 -7.31
CA ASP A 60 19.15 28.47 -8.60
C ASP A 60 19.47 26.97 -8.60
N LEU A 61 20.15 26.53 -7.56
CA LEU A 61 20.49 25.11 -7.38
C LEU A 61 19.27 24.18 -7.33
N ALA A 62 18.17 24.62 -6.71
CA ALA A 62 16.92 23.85 -6.68
C ALA A 62 16.26 23.79 -8.07
N ARG A 63 16.39 24.87 -8.85
CA ARG A 63 15.94 24.92 -10.23
C ARG A 63 16.72 23.95 -11.10
N ASP A 64 18.06 23.96 -11.01
CA ASP A 64 18.96 23.11 -11.77
C ASP A 64 18.64 21.63 -11.51
N VAL A 65 18.47 21.23 -10.25
CA VAL A 65 18.06 19.86 -9.87
C VAL A 65 16.72 19.48 -10.48
N ILE A 66 15.71 20.36 -10.46
CA ILE A 66 14.39 20.07 -11.06
C ILE A 66 14.52 19.89 -12.57
N GLU A 67 15.28 20.75 -13.25
CA GLU A 67 15.48 20.71 -14.71
C GLU A 67 16.28 19.48 -15.13
N GLU A 68 17.32 19.10 -14.39
CA GLU A 68 18.10 17.88 -14.61
C GLU A 68 17.21 16.63 -14.59
N HIS A 69 16.25 16.59 -13.68
CA HIS A 69 15.27 15.50 -13.60
C HIS A 69 14.04 15.70 -14.51
N GLY A 70 14.08 16.62 -15.47
CA GLY A 70 13.01 16.86 -16.45
C GLY A 70 11.74 17.46 -15.85
N GLY A 71 11.83 18.10 -14.69
CA GLY A 71 10.76 18.88 -14.08
C GLY A 71 10.76 20.34 -14.59
N SER A 72 9.88 21.19 -14.06
CA SER A 72 9.80 22.61 -14.40
C SER A 72 9.66 23.48 -13.15
N ALA A 73 10.54 24.45 -13.01
CA ALA A 73 10.46 25.48 -11.97
C ALA A 73 9.53 26.65 -12.34
N GLN A 74 8.98 26.66 -13.55
CA GLN A 74 8.17 27.78 -14.07
C GLN A 74 6.94 28.05 -13.20
N GLY A 75 6.67 29.34 -12.94
CA GLY A 75 5.53 29.77 -12.16
C GLY A 75 5.58 29.39 -10.68
N PHE A 76 6.77 29.11 -10.16
CA PHE A 76 6.98 28.90 -8.73
C PHE A 76 7.04 30.27 -8.01
N ALA A 77 6.38 30.31 -6.85
CA ALA A 77 6.50 31.39 -5.88
C ALA A 77 6.42 30.75 -4.50
N ALA A 78 7.39 31.06 -3.66
CA ALA A 78 7.41 30.59 -2.27
C ALA A 78 6.18 31.13 -1.50
N ARG A 79 5.73 30.39 -0.52
CA ARG A 79 4.61 30.80 0.34
C ARG A 79 4.82 30.35 1.78
N SER A 80 4.39 31.22 2.68
CA SER A 80 4.40 30.94 4.11
C SER A 80 3.34 29.89 4.48
N LEU A 81 3.69 29.06 5.45
CA LEU A 81 2.78 28.12 6.05
C LEU A 81 1.75 28.86 6.93
N SER A 82 0.48 28.42 6.87
CA SER A 82 -0.60 28.96 7.71
C SER A 82 -1.47 27.83 8.25
N ASP A 83 -2.24 28.12 9.33
CA ASP A 83 -3.21 27.15 9.89
C ASP A 83 -4.21 26.67 8.83
N ALA A 84 -4.70 27.56 7.98
CA ALA A 84 -5.62 27.23 6.90
C ALA A 84 -5.02 26.23 5.89
N ILE A 85 -3.74 26.39 5.56
CA ILE A 85 -3.02 25.45 4.68
C ILE A 85 -2.86 24.09 5.37
N VAL A 86 -2.46 24.08 6.64
CA VAL A 86 -2.31 22.85 7.42
C VAL A 86 -3.65 22.14 7.55
N GLU A 87 -4.73 22.85 7.92
CA GLU A 87 -6.06 22.25 8.07
C GLU A 87 -6.60 21.64 6.78
N ALA A 88 -6.31 22.28 5.65
CA ALA A 88 -6.75 21.81 4.33
C ALA A 88 -5.90 20.63 3.80
N THR A 89 -4.84 20.22 4.47
CA THR A 89 -3.90 19.19 4.01
C THR A 89 -4.19 17.85 4.67
N HIS A 90 -4.10 16.76 3.93
CA HIS A 90 -4.28 15.40 4.45
C HIS A 90 -2.95 14.78 4.93
N LEU A 91 -1.85 15.02 4.22
CA LEU A 91 -0.52 14.49 4.50
C LEU A 91 0.53 15.59 4.39
N LEU A 92 1.38 15.72 5.42
CA LEU A 92 2.49 16.68 5.45
C LEU A 92 3.82 15.91 5.39
N ILE A 93 4.70 16.30 4.49
CA ILE A 93 6.06 15.75 4.35
C ILE A 93 7.02 16.90 4.62
N VAL A 94 7.92 16.72 5.57
CA VAL A 94 8.91 17.74 5.97
C VAL A 94 10.33 17.28 5.64
N GLY A 95 11.25 18.23 5.50
CA GLY A 95 12.63 17.91 5.16
C GLY A 95 13.36 17.15 6.27
N THR A 96 13.19 17.57 7.53
CA THR A 96 13.93 17.07 8.69
C THR A 96 13.05 16.90 9.94
N GLY A 97 13.53 16.12 10.91
CA GLY A 97 12.87 15.98 12.23
C GLY A 97 12.73 17.31 12.97
N TYR A 98 13.73 18.18 12.89
CA TYR A 98 13.66 19.53 13.47
C TYR A 98 12.52 20.37 12.86
N GLU A 99 12.39 20.35 11.53
CA GLU A 99 11.30 21.06 10.83
C GLU A 99 9.92 20.45 11.18
N ARG A 100 9.84 19.13 11.37
CA ARG A 100 8.61 18.48 11.83
C ARG A 100 8.21 18.93 13.24
N ASP A 101 9.16 18.93 14.17
CA ASP A 101 8.89 19.31 15.56
C ASP A 101 8.47 20.79 15.64
N GLU A 102 9.10 21.66 14.85
CA GLU A 102 8.73 23.06 14.74
C GLU A 102 7.36 23.25 14.07
N LEU A 103 7.05 22.45 13.03
CA LEU A 103 5.73 22.40 12.39
C LEU A 103 4.64 22.02 13.42
N VAL A 104 4.83 20.93 14.15
CA VAL A 104 3.86 20.46 15.15
C VAL A 104 3.72 21.44 16.31
N ARG A 105 4.82 22.06 16.74
CA ARG A 105 4.80 23.09 17.79
C ARG A 105 3.95 24.31 17.39
N ARG A 106 4.08 24.78 16.14
CA ARG A 106 3.31 25.93 15.61
C ARG A 106 1.88 25.54 15.24
N HIS A 107 1.70 24.34 14.71
CA HIS A 107 0.45 23.83 14.17
C HIS A 107 0.14 22.44 14.75
N PRO A 108 -0.36 22.33 16.01
CA PRO A 108 -0.58 21.03 16.68
C PRO A 108 -1.47 20.06 15.91
N ARG A 109 -2.35 20.56 15.03
CA ARG A 109 -3.19 19.73 14.16
C ARG A 109 -2.40 18.96 13.08
N ALA A 110 -1.12 19.28 12.87
CA ALA A 110 -0.24 18.52 11.99
C ALA A 110 0.25 17.20 12.61
N GLN A 111 0.15 17.05 13.93
CA GLN A 111 0.53 15.83 14.63
C GLN A 111 -0.23 14.61 14.08
N GLY A 112 0.46 13.48 13.94
CA GLY A 112 -0.11 12.22 13.45
C GLY A 112 -0.29 12.13 11.93
N ARG A 113 0.01 13.21 11.19
CA ARG A 113 -0.03 13.25 9.71
C ARG A 113 1.13 14.00 9.08
N SER A 114 2.19 14.26 9.86
CA SER A 114 3.44 14.87 9.43
C SER A 114 4.60 13.88 9.61
N PHE A 115 5.37 13.70 8.55
CA PHE A 115 6.48 12.76 8.48
C PHE A 115 7.68 13.44 7.85
N THR A 116 8.90 13.06 8.28
CA THR A 116 10.07 13.49 7.52
C THR A 116 10.11 12.76 6.17
N MET A 117 10.83 13.28 5.20
CA MET A 117 10.94 12.66 3.89
C MET A 117 11.56 11.27 3.98
N SER A 118 12.55 11.08 4.85
CA SER A 118 13.19 9.79 5.11
C SER A 118 12.27 8.83 5.87
N GLU A 119 11.56 9.30 6.91
CA GLU A 119 10.53 8.50 7.59
C GLU A 119 9.45 8.06 6.62
N PHE A 120 8.95 9.00 5.81
CA PHE A 120 7.90 8.71 4.85
C PHE A 120 8.30 7.61 3.87
N ALA A 121 9.52 7.70 3.28
CA ALA A 121 10.02 6.67 2.38
C ALA A 121 10.11 5.30 3.08
N GLN A 122 10.74 5.23 4.26
CA GLN A 122 10.89 3.98 5.01
C GLN A 122 9.56 3.37 5.49
N LEU A 123 8.63 4.21 5.93
CA LEU A 123 7.32 3.76 6.39
C LEU A 123 6.43 3.36 5.22
N TYR A 124 6.56 4.08 4.11
CA TYR A 124 5.75 3.81 2.92
C TYR A 124 6.12 2.49 2.24
N GLU A 125 7.40 2.08 2.26
CA GLU A 125 7.83 0.73 1.85
C GLU A 125 7.15 -0.36 2.67
N GLY A 126 6.81 -0.08 3.91
CA GLY A 126 6.09 -0.98 4.80
C GLY A 126 4.57 -0.89 4.72
N LEU A 127 4.04 0.09 4.00
CA LEU A 127 2.62 0.27 3.78
C LEU A 127 2.17 -0.74 2.73
N GLY A 128 1.50 -1.81 3.11
CA GLY A 128 0.80 -2.64 2.12
C GLY A 128 -0.14 -1.74 1.30
N VAL A 129 -0.04 -1.81 -0.02
CA VAL A 129 -0.67 -0.86 -0.97
C VAL A 129 -2.20 -0.94 -1.00
N ALA A 130 -2.82 -1.79 -0.20
CA ALA A 130 -4.26 -2.02 -0.16
C ALA A 130 -5.09 -1.00 0.65
N ALA A 131 -4.46 0.03 1.24
CA ALA A 131 -5.17 1.04 2.01
C ALA A 131 -5.51 2.27 1.14
N PRO A 132 -6.72 2.83 1.26
CA PRO A 132 -7.07 4.08 0.59
C PRO A 132 -6.14 5.22 0.99
N LEU A 133 -5.81 6.12 0.06
CA LEU A 133 -4.88 7.24 0.30
C LEU A 133 -5.18 8.05 1.58
N HIS A 134 -6.43 8.23 1.91
CA HIS A 134 -6.84 9.01 3.09
C HIS A 134 -6.56 8.32 4.43
N GLU A 135 -6.37 7.01 4.43
CA GLU A 135 -5.99 6.23 5.63
C GLU A 135 -4.47 6.21 5.83
N HIS A 136 -3.70 6.53 4.78
CA HIS A 136 -2.24 6.49 4.82
C HIS A 136 -1.64 7.26 6.00
N PRO A 137 -2.02 8.51 6.30
CA PRO A 137 -1.42 9.22 7.42
C PRO A 137 -1.59 8.48 8.76
N ALA A 138 -2.78 7.92 9.01
CA ALA A 138 -3.04 7.19 10.24
C ALA A 138 -2.30 5.85 10.30
N ILE A 139 -2.14 5.16 9.17
CA ILE A 139 -1.38 3.92 9.10
C ILE A 139 0.12 4.20 9.27
N LEU A 140 0.64 5.24 8.61
CA LEU A 140 2.05 5.64 8.72
C LEU A 140 2.40 6.03 10.17
N GLU A 141 1.51 6.76 10.84
CA GLU A 141 1.71 7.14 12.25
C GLU A 141 1.81 5.92 13.17
N ARG A 142 0.98 4.91 12.94
CA ARG A 142 1.05 3.64 13.68
C ARG A 142 2.34 2.87 13.38
N LEU A 143 2.73 2.81 12.10
CA LEU A 143 3.99 2.16 11.71
C LEU A 143 5.19 2.86 12.34
N ARG A 144 5.17 4.20 12.47
CA ARG A 144 6.21 4.98 13.11
C ARG A 144 6.37 4.62 14.59
N THR A 145 5.29 4.46 15.33
CA THR A 145 5.33 4.13 16.77
C THR A 145 5.81 2.72 17.06
N GLY A 146 5.77 1.82 16.08
CA GLY A 146 6.15 0.40 16.22
C GLY A 146 7.50 0.01 15.61
N ARG A 147 8.24 0.94 14.99
CA ARG A 147 9.50 0.66 14.29
C ARG A 147 10.64 1.53 14.77
N GLU A 148 11.83 0.93 14.83
CA GLU A 148 13.09 1.67 14.87
C GLU A 148 13.39 2.10 13.43
N LEU A 149 13.26 3.40 13.18
CA LEU A 149 13.56 3.99 11.87
C LEU A 149 15.05 4.34 11.81
N ALA A 150 15.64 4.20 10.63
CA ALA A 150 16.97 4.71 10.40
C ALA A 150 16.99 6.24 10.63
N PRO A 151 18.12 6.80 11.07
CA PRO A 151 18.23 8.24 11.27
C PRO A 151 17.75 9.02 10.05
N ASP A 152 17.16 10.19 10.30
CA ASP A 152 16.81 11.11 9.22
C ASP A 152 18.02 11.34 8.32
N TRP A 153 17.76 11.53 7.03
CA TRP A 153 18.80 11.96 6.13
C TRP A 153 19.40 13.24 6.71
N GLU A 154 20.67 13.16 7.16
CA GLU A 154 21.41 14.33 7.54
C GLU A 154 21.57 15.23 6.31
N LEU A 155 20.62 16.12 6.15
CA LEU A 155 20.60 17.10 5.08
C LEU A 155 21.07 18.43 5.72
N PRO A 156 22.32 18.83 5.47
CA PRO A 156 22.76 20.19 5.84
C PRO A 156 21.83 21.21 5.18
N PRO A 157 21.82 22.47 5.67
CA PRO A 157 21.07 23.54 5.02
C PRO A 157 21.34 23.52 3.51
N TRP A 158 20.33 23.76 2.70
CA TRP A 158 20.44 23.68 1.24
C TRP A 158 21.57 24.56 0.69
N GLU A 159 21.83 25.69 1.36
CA GLU A 159 22.90 26.67 1.03
C GLU A 159 24.31 26.10 1.25
N GLU A 160 24.48 25.06 2.05
CA GLU A 160 25.78 24.40 2.33
C GLU A 160 26.02 23.19 1.41
N LEU A 161 25.13 22.97 0.43
CA LEU A 161 25.02 21.71 -0.32
C LEU A 161 25.55 21.76 -1.76
N GLU A 162 26.31 22.79 -2.19
CA GLU A 162 26.73 22.88 -3.60
C GLU A 162 27.28 21.57 -4.17
N GLU A 163 28.07 20.80 -3.39
CA GLU A 163 28.62 19.52 -3.84
C GLU A 163 27.65 18.30 -3.61
N ARG A 164 26.58 18.47 -2.82
CA ARG A 164 25.67 17.37 -2.44
C ARG A 164 24.23 17.58 -2.91
N ALA A 165 23.90 18.72 -3.44
CA ALA A 165 22.53 19.05 -3.83
C ALA A 165 21.98 18.12 -4.91
N HIS A 166 22.81 17.76 -5.88
CA HIS A 166 22.45 16.78 -6.90
C HIS A 166 22.15 15.42 -6.28
N ALA A 167 22.99 14.92 -5.37
CA ALA A 167 22.76 13.65 -4.68
C ALA A 167 21.49 13.66 -3.79
N VAL A 168 21.16 14.81 -3.20
CA VAL A 168 19.90 15.00 -2.47
C VAL A 168 18.72 15.08 -3.45
N GLY A 169 18.92 15.76 -4.58
CA GLY A 169 17.97 15.82 -5.68
C GLY A 169 17.64 14.45 -6.24
N ASP A 170 18.65 13.61 -6.48
CA ASP A 170 18.50 12.21 -6.92
C ASP A 170 17.61 11.43 -5.94
N ARG A 171 17.88 11.49 -4.64
CA ARG A 171 17.08 10.81 -3.61
C ARG A 171 15.64 11.31 -3.55
N ILE A 172 15.44 12.62 -3.66
CA ILE A 172 14.09 13.21 -3.71
C ILE A 172 13.36 12.73 -4.97
N ASN A 173 14.06 12.68 -6.11
CA ASN A 173 13.48 12.20 -7.36
C ASN A 173 13.11 10.72 -7.30
N GLU A 174 14.01 9.87 -6.81
CA GLU A 174 13.74 8.43 -6.61
C GLU A 174 12.54 8.20 -5.67
N ALA A 175 12.51 8.90 -4.53
CA ALA A 175 11.38 8.83 -3.60
C ALA A 175 10.08 9.32 -4.24
N ALA A 176 10.12 10.43 -4.98
CA ALA A 176 8.96 10.99 -5.66
C ALA A 176 8.45 10.08 -6.78
N GLU A 177 9.35 9.45 -7.52
CA GLU A 177 9.00 8.46 -8.55
C GLU A 177 8.29 7.26 -7.92
N TRP A 178 8.87 6.68 -6.89
CA TRP A 178 8.32 5.53 -6.19
C TRP A 178 6.96 5.82 -5.52
N ILE A 179 6.82 6.98 -4.85
CA ILE A 179 5.55 7.43 -4.27
C ILE A 179 4.48 7.59 -5.36
N ALA A 180 4.86 8.18 -6.50
CA ALA A 180 3.94 8.39 -7.60
C ALA A 180 3.47 7.06 -8.24
N ASP A 181 4.34 6.05 -8.33
CA ASP A 181 3.98 4.70 -8.77
C ASP A 181 2.94 4.07 -7.84
N ALA A 182 3.23 4.10 -6.54
CA ALA A 182 2.34 3.55 -5.54
C ALA A 182 0.97 4.26 -5.53
N TRP A 183 0.94 5.59 -5.65
CA TRP A 183 -0.31 6.36 -5.66
C TRP A 183 -1.07 6.25 -6.98
N ALA A 184 -0.40 6.10 -8.12
CA ALA A 184 -1.05 5.84 -9.39
C ALA A 184 -1.75 4.48 -9.41
N ALA A 185 -1.14 3.46 -8.82
CA ALA A 185 -1.75 2.14 -8.67
C ALA A 185 -3.05 2.17 -7.83
N MET A 186 -3.18 3.14 -6.92
CA MET A 186 -4.34 3.32 -6.04
C MET A 186 -5.37 4.33 -6.56
N ALA A 187 -5.02 5.11 -7.60
CA ALA A 187 -5.95 6.09 -8.14
C ALA A 187 -7.07 5.37 -8.91
N PRO A 188 -8.37 5.52 -8.55
CA PRO A 188 -9.44 4.87 -9.29
C PRO A 188 -9.43 5.34 -10.74
N THR A 189 -9.31 4.41 -11.68
CA THR A 189 -9.59 4.71 -13.09
C THR A 189 -11.09 4.89 -13.25
N ALA A 190 -11.52 5.73 -14.19
CA ALA A 190 -12.94 5.88 -14.50
C ALA A 190 -13.55 4.49 -14.77
N SER A 191 -14.65 4.19 -14.09
CA SER A 191 -15.40 2.94 -14.26
C SER A 191 -15.71 2.72 -15.74
N VAL A 192 -15.09 1.72 -16.34
CA VAL A 192 -15.45 1.24 -17.69
C VAL A 192 -16.33 0.02 -17.49
N ALA A 193 -17.63 0.27 -17.38
CA ALA A 193 -18.61 -0.80 -17.44
C ALA A 193 -18.67 -1.37 -18.87
N GLY A 194 -18.44 -2.68 -19.01
CA GLY A 194 -18.83 -3.45 -20.19
C GLY A 194 -17.87 -3.38 -21.38
N VAL A 195 -16.59 -3.64 -21.20
CA VAL A 195 -15.69 -3.95 -22.33
C VAL A 195 -15.52 -5.47 -22.40
N GLY A 196 -16.16 -6.09 -23.41
CA GLY A 196 -15.87 -7.47 -23.77
C GLY A 196 -14.38 -7.63 -24.08
N LEU A 197 -13.74 -8.62 -23.47
CA LEU A 197 -12.36 -8.98 -23.80
C LEU A 197 -12.32 -9.42 -25.26
N THR A 198 -11.53 -8.74 -26.08
CA THR A 198 -11.02 -9.34 -27.30
C THR A 198 -10.06 -10.47 -26.91
N ASP A 199 -10.15 -11.58 -27.63
CA ASP A 199 -9.33 -12.80 -27.44
C ASP A 199 -7.86 -12.50 -27.77
N ASP A 200 -7.20 -11.72 -26.89
CA ASP A 200 -5.83 -11.24 -27.09
C ASP A 200 -4.91 -12.01 -26.14
N ALA A 201 -3.91 -12.70 -26.70
CA ALA A 201 -2.93 -13.52 -25.97
C ALA A 201 -2.19 -12.77 -24.85
N ALA A 202 -2.28 -11.44 -24.83
CA ALA A 202 -1.68 -10.55 -23.84
C ALA A 202 -2.56 -10.29 -22.60
N SER A 203 -3.75 -10.91 -22.49
CA SER A 203 -4.68 -10.67 -21.37
C SER A 203 -4.86 -11.91 -20.49
N CYS A 204 -5.10 -11.72 -19.19
CA CYS A 204 -5.51 -12.80 -18.30
C CYS A 204 -6.59 -12.32 -17.32
N LEU A 205 -7.44 -13.25 -16.88
CA LEU A 205 -8.45 -13.03 -15.84
C LEU A 205 -7.93 -13.55 -14.52
N VAL A 206 -8.03 -12.75 -13.47
CA VAL A 206 -7.59 -13.08 -12.11
C VAL A 206 -8.77 -12.99 -11.17
N ASP A 207 -9.09 -14.08 -10.47
CA ASP A 207 -10.03 -14.06 -9.36
C ASP A 207 -9.34 -13.56 -8.10
N ALA A 208 -9.86 -12.47 -7.56
CA ALA A 208 -9.46 -11.92 -6.27
C ALA A 208 -10.70 -11.82 -5.38
N PHE A 209 -10.81 -12.72 -4.41
CA PHE A 209 -11.96 -12.84 -3.50
C PHE A 209 -13.34 -12.70 -4.19
N GLY A 210 -13.51 -13.43 -5.30
CA GLY A 210 -14.75 -13.48 -6.08
C GLY A 210 -14.98 -12.26 -6.98
N VAL A 211 -13.95 -11.47 -7.25
CA VAL A 211 -13.94 -10.40 -8.26
C VAL A 211 -13.05 -10.83 -9.40
N THR A 212 -13.59 -10.85 -10.60
CA THR A 212 -12.83 -11.14 -11.82
C THR A 212 -12.16 -9.85 -12.31
N VAL A 213 -10.85 -9.79 -12.19
CA VAL A 213 -10.02 -8.66 -12.67
C VAL A 213 -9.39 -9.05 -14.00
N ALA A 214 -9.71 -8.31 -15.06
CA ALA A 214 -8.99 -8.45 -16.33
C ALA A 214 -7.66 -7.70 -16.26
N VAL A 215 -6.56 -8.40 -16.46
CA VAL A 215 -5.23 -7.81 -16.61
C VAL A 215 -4.90 -7.77 -18.08
N HIS A 216 -4.78 -6.58 -18.64
CA HIS A 216 -4.43 -6.38 -20.05
C HIS A 216 -3.02 -5.82 -20.15
N CYS A 217 -2.16 -6.53 -20.87
CA CYS A 217 -0.76 -6.18 -21.06
C CYS A 217 -0.54 -5.60 -22.46
N GLU A 218 0.13 -4.43 -22.55
CA GLU A 218 0.48 -3.79 -23.82
C GLU A 218 1.98 -3.40 -23.86
N GLY A 219 2.47 -3.01 -25.03
CA GLY A 219 3.86 -2.64 -25.26
C GLY A 219 4.77 -3.81 -25.64
N ALA A 220 6.05 -3.50 -25.92
CA ALA A 220 7.04 -4.47 -26.39
C ALA A 220 7.30 -5.62 -25.39
N GLY A 221 7.08 -5.38 -24.10
CA GLY A 221 7.23 -6.39 -23.02
C GLY A 221 5.93 -7.11 -22.63
N SER A 222 4.81 -6.92 -23.34
CA SER A 222 3.49 -7.45 -22.99
C SER A 222 3.45 -8.97 -22.84
N GLU A 223 4.06 -9.70 -23.78
CA GLU A 223 4.13 -11.17 -23.74
C GLU A 223 4.91 -11.66 -22.51
N ALA A 224 6.07 -11.07 -22.24
CA ALA A 224 6.90 -11.42 -21.09
C ALA A 224 6.17 -11.13 -19.77
N LEU A 225 5.47 -9.98 -19.67
CA LEU A 225 4.65 -9.65 -18.51
C LEU A 225 3.48 -10.61 -18.34
N SER A 226 2.76 -10.94 -19.42
CA SER A 226 1.65 -11.89 -19.38
C SER A 226 2.10 -13.27 -18.89
N ILE A 227 3.23 -13.78 -19.40
CA ILE A 227 3.82 -15.05 -18.94
C ILE A 227 4.19 -14.99 -17.45
N ALA A 228 4.87 -13.92 -17.02
CA ALA A 228 5.26 -13.73 -15.62
C ALA A 228 4.03 -13.61 -14.70
N GLY A 229 3.01 -12.86 -15.12
CA GLY A 229 1.75 -12.71 -14.41
C GLY A 229 0.99 -14.04 -14.26
N ARG A 230 0.76 -14.76 -15.34
CA ARG A 230 0.11 -16.07 -15.33
C ARG A 230 0.84 -17.08 -14.43
N ARG A 231 2.18 -17.04 -14.42
CA ARG A 231 2.98 -17.89 -13.53
C ARG A 231 2.83 -17.48 -12.06
N ALA A 232 2.87 -16.19 -11.76
CA ALA A 232 2.78 -15.68 -10.40
C ALA A 232 1.38 -15.87 -9.80
N TRP A 233 0.32 -15.55 -10.57
CA TRP A 233 -1.10 -15.72 -10.16
C TRP A 233 -1.70 -17.07 -10.55
N GLY A 234 -0.92 -18.11 -10.80
CA GLY A 234 -1.41 -19.39 -11.33
C GLY A 234 -2.62 -19.97 -10.60
N ARG A 235 -2.72 -19.78 -9.27
CA ARG A 235 -3.89 -20.23 -8.47
C ARG A 235 -5.11 -19.31 -8.55
N CYS A 236 -4.96 -18.13 -9.12
CA CYS A 236 -6.02 -17.12 -9.23
C CYS A 236 -6.47 -16.92 -10.69
N VAL A 237 -5.71 -17.42 -11.67
CA VAL A 237 -6.05 -17.30 -13.09
C VAL A 237 -7.30 -18.16 -13.38
N ILE A 238 -8.29 -17.55 -14.04
CA ILE A 238 -9.46 -18.22 -14.59
C ILE A 238 -9.40 -18.17 -16.11
N GLU A 239 -9.84 -19.25 -16.76
CA GLU A 239 -9.70 -19.38 -18.22
C GLU A 239 -10.83 -18.66 -18.96
N ASP A 240 -12.06 -18.67 -18.40
CA ASP A 240 -13.25 -18.10 -19.01
C ASP A 240 -14.04 -17.26 -17.99
N GLY A 241 -14.63 -16.16 -18.43
CA GLY A 241 -15.50 -15.31 -17.62
C GLY A 241 -15.61 -13.87 -18.12
N GLU A 242 -16.60 -13.16 -17.59
CA GLU A 242 -16.69 -11.70 -17.76
C GLU A 242 -15.92 -11.02 -16.63
N ALA A 243 -15.21 -9.95 -16.96
CA ALA A 243 -14.47 -9.17 -15.98
C ALA A 243 -15.39 -8.17 -15.26
N ASP A 244 -15.30 -8.14 -13.93
CA ASP A 244 -15.96 -7.12 -13.09
C ASP A 244 -15.20 -5.77 -13.16
N THR A 245 -13.89 -5.84 -13.36
CA THR A 245 -13.02 -4.67 -13.43
C THR A 245 -11.74 -4.99 -14.22
N ARG A 246 -10.92 -3.95 -14.49
CA ARG A 246 -9.75 -4.08 -15.37
C ARG A 246 -8.54 -3.35 -14.81
N VAL A 247 -7.36 -3.90 -15.08
CA VAL A 247 -6.05 -3.28 -14.90
C VAL A 247 -5.34 -3.29 -16.26
N ASP A 248 -5.01 -2.11 -16.77
CA ASP A 248 -4.20 -1.95 -17.98
C ASP A 248 -2.76 -1.68 -17.58
N VAL A 249 -1.84 -2.43 -18.13
CA VAL A 249 -0.41 -2.31 -17.83
C VAL A 249 0.43 -2.41 -19.09
N MET A 250 1.34 -1.45 -19.27
CA MET A 250 2.29 -1.41 -20.38
C MET A 250 3.71 -1.69 -19.87
N VAL A 251 4.43 -2.50 -20.62
CA VAL A 251 5.89 -2.64 -20.49
C VAL A 251 6.55 -2.29 -21.81
N ASP A 252 7.30 -1.21 -21.81
CA ASP A 252 8.01 -0.75 -22.99
C ASP A 252 9.28 0.01 -22.61
N PRO A 253 10.43 -0.20 -23.28
CA PRO A 253 11.64 0.56 -23.02
C PRO A 253 11.58 2.00 -23.55
N ASP A 254 10.61 2.32 -24.41
CA ASP A 254 10.44 3.64 -25.01
C ASP A 254 9.74 4.60 -24.01
N ALA A 255 10.45 5.65 -23.61
CA ALA A 255 9.94 6.63 -22.67
C ALA A 255 8.73 7.42 -23.19
N ASP A 256 8.66 7.70 -24.50
CA ASP A 256 7.55 8.43 -25.10
C ASP A 256 6.28 7.54 -25.13
N ALA A 257 6.41 6.26 -25.48
CA ALA A 257 5.32 5.29 -25.40
C ALA A 257 4.79 5.13 -23.97
N LEU A 258 5.69 5.08 -22.96
CA LEU A 258 5.29 5.05 -21.56
C LEU A 258 4.56 6.33 -21.14
N ALA A 259 4.98 7.49 -21.61
CA ALA A 259 4.32 8.76 -21.30
C ALA A 259 2.90 8.82 -21.88
N GLU A 260 2.73 8.37 -23.13
CA GLU A 260 1.41 8.28 -23.78
C GLU A 260 0.48 7.29 -23.04
N ALA A 261 0.98 6.11 -22.67
CA ALA A 261 0.21 5.11 -21.92
C ALA A 261 -0.26 5.67 -20.57
N ARG A 262 0.64 6.33 -19.83
CA ARG A 262 0.30 6.99 -18.57
C ARG A 262 -0.75 8.10 -18.73
N ALA A 263 -0.68 8.86 -19.82
CA ALA A 263 -1.68 9.87 -20.13
C ALA A 263 -3.09 9.26 -20.37
N ARG A 264 -3.16 7.99 -20.80
CA ARG A 264 -4.41 7.20 -20.91
C ARG A 264 -4.84 6.55 -19.60
N GLY A 265 -4.06 6.67 -18.52
CA GLY A 265 -4.32 6.03 -17.23
C GLY A 265 -3.84 4.57 -17.16
N VAL A 266 -2.99 4.14 -18.09
CA VAL A 266 -2.37 2.81 -18.08
C VAL A 266 -1.17 2.81 -17.14
N LEU A 267 -1.00 1.76 -16.34
CA LEU A 267 0.19 1.54 -15.54
C LEU A 267 1.36 1.22 -16.48
N ALA A 268 2.40 2.06 -16.54
CA ALA A 268 3.41 1.93 -17.58
C ALA A 268 4.83 1.95 -17.00
N TYR A 269 5.59 0.89 -17.29
CA TYR A 269 6.90 0.59 -16.71
C TYR A 269 7.93 0.23 -17.77
N PRO A 270 9.23 0.57 -17.57
CA PRO A 270 10.27 0.28 -18.55
C PRO A 270 10.63 -1.21 -18.63
N ASP A 271 10.29 -2.00 -17.63
CA ASP A 271 10.65 -3.41 -17.52
C ASP A 271 9.58 -4.23 -16.79
N VAL A 272 9.64 -5.56 -16.96
CA VAL A 272 8.71 -6.51 -16.37
C VAL A 272 8.81 -6.56 -14.84
N GLU A 273 10.00 -6.38 -14.28
CA GLU A 273 10.23 -6.47 -12.83
C GLU A 273 9.45 -5.36 -12.10
N ARG A 274 9.57 -4.11 -12.57
CA ARG A 274 8.80 -2.99 -12.03
C ARG A 274 7.30 -3.16 -12.25
N ALA A 275 6.90 -3.62 -13.44
CA ALA A 275 5.48 -3.88 -13.71
C ALA A 275 4.91 -4.92 -12.74
N MET A 276 5.59 -6.04 -12.53
CA MET A 276 5.17 -7.10 -11.60
C MET A 276 5.07 -6.61 -10.16
N HIS A 277 6.02 -5.77 -9.72
CA HIS A 277 6.00 -5.17 -8.37
C HIS A 277 4.70 -4.39 -8.13
N HIS A 278 4.27 -3.59 -9.11
CA HIS A 278 3.08 -2.73 -9.00
C HIS A 278 1.77 -3.41 -9.40
N LEU A 279 1.83 -4.51 -10.14
CA LEU A 279 0.64 -5.23 -10.59
C LEU A 279 -0.12 -5.86 -9.42
N SER A 280 0.59 -6.43 -8.43
CA SER A 280 -0.03 -7.07 -7.26
C SER A 280 -0.94 -6.11 -6.48
N PRO A 281 -0.44 -4.94 -6.02
CA PRO A 281 -1.31 -3.97 -5.38
C PRO A 281 -2.43 -3.45 -6.30
N ALA A 282 -2.17 -3.27 -7.58
CA ALA A 282 -3.19 -2.78 -8.52
C ALA A 282 -4.39 -3.74 -8.62
N ILE A 283 -4.14 -5.05 -8.80
CA ILE A 283 -5.20 -6.07 -8.83
C ILE A 283 -5.95 -6.08 -7.49
N THR A 284 -5.22 -6.10 -6.37
CA THR A 284 -5.83 -6.15 -5.02
C THR A 284 -6.75 -4.96 -4.77
N VAL A 285 -6.31 -3.74 -5.09
CA VAL A 285 -7.12 -2.52 -4.90
C VAL A 285 -8.37 -2.55 -5.77
N ARG A 286 -8.26 -2.94 -7.05
CA ARG A 286 -9.42 -3.06 -7.94
C ARG A 286 -10.47 -4.03 -7.41
N ALA A 287 -10.03 -5.17 -6.91
CA ALA A 287 -10.94 -6.16 -6.32
C ALA A 287 -11.57 -5.67 -5.01
N ILE A 288 -10.80 -5.00 -4.13
CA ILE A 288 -11.31 -4.39 -2.90
C ILE A 288 -12.41 -3.36 -3.22
N GLU A 289 -12.18 -2.47 -4.20
CA GLU A 289 -13.14 -1.43 -4.59
C GLU A 289 -14.51 -2.03 -5.02
N GLN A 290 -14.52 -3.19 -5.69
CA GLN A 290 -15.76 -3.89 -6.08
C GLN A 290 -16.50 -4.51 -4.88
N ARG A 291 -15.83 -4.75 -3.76
CA ARG A 291 -16.39 -5.41 -2.57
C ARG A 291 -16.60 -4.45 -1.38
N VAL A 292 -16.34 -3.17 -1.56
CA VAL A 292 -16.55 -2.15 -0.51
C VAL A 292 -17.98 -2.21 0.05
N GLY A 293 -18.10 -2.33 1.37
CA GLY A 293 -19.38 -2.39 2.07
C GLY A 293 -20.09 -3.75 2.04
N SER A 294 -19.63 -4.71 1.24
CA SER A 294 -20.23 -6.06 1.14
C SER A 294 -19.45 -7.13 1.91
N LEU A 295 -18.15 -6.95 2.09
CA LEU A 295 -17.26 -7.88 2.79
C LEU A 295 -16.49 -7.17 3.89
N VAL A 296 -16.16 -7.90 4.95
CA VAL A 296 -15.13 -7.51 5.91
C VAL A 296 -13.78 -7.93 5.32
N MET A 297 -12.98 -6.95 4.91
CA MET A 297 -11.68 -7.17 4.27
C MET A 297 -10.58 -6.75 5.23
N LEU A 298 -9.93 -7.75 5.83
CA LEU A 298 -8.90 -7.57 6.88
C LEU A 298 -7.51 -7.61 6.29
N HIS A 299 -6.64 -6.72 6.73
CA HIS A 299 -5.21 -6.80 6.48
C HIS A 299 -4.59 -7.95 7.28
N ALA A 300 -4.67 -9.16 6.74
CA ALA A 300 -4.36 -10.41 7.43
C ALA A 300 -3.79 -11.46 6.48
N ALA A 301 -2.98 -12.37 7.05
CA ALA A 301 -2.69 -13.64 6.41
C ALA A 301 -3.78 -14.65 6.78
N GLY A 302 -4.19 -15.48 5.83
CA GLY A 302 -5.18 -16.55 6.00
C GLY A 302 -4.59 -17.92 5.69
N LEU A 303 -4.84 -18.88 6.57
CA LEU A 303 -4.46 -20.28 6.39
C LEU A 303 -5.66 -21.19 6.68
N ALA A 304 -5.82 -22.26 5.89
CA ALA A 304 -6.94 -23.17 6.04
C ALA A 304 -6.50 -24.60 6.40
N SER A 305 -7.34 -25.27 7.17
CA SER A 305 -7.25 -26.72 7.36
C SER A 305 -7.71 -27.49 6.11
N PRO A 306 -7.45 -28.81 6.03
CA PRO A 306 -7.99 -29.65 4.96
C PRO A 306 -9.54 -29.65 4.89
N GLU A 307 -10.23 -29.37 5.99
CA GLU A 307 -11.68 -29.29 6.11
C GLU A 307 -12.24 -27.93 5.67
N GLY A 308 -11.37 -26.93 5.42
CA GLY A 308 -11.75 -25.58 5.01
C GLY A 308 -11.99 -24.60 6.15
N ASP A 309 -11.64 -24.96 7.38
CA ASP A 309 -11.65 -24.02 8.52
C ASP A 309 -10.44 -23.09 8.43
N VAL A 310 -10.68 -21.77 8.53
CA VAL A 310 -9.68 -20.71 8.31
C VAL A 310 -9.33 -20.00 9.59
N VAL A 311 -8.03 -19.82 9.81
CA VAL A 311 -7.48 -18.88 10.80
C VAL A 311 -6.94 -17.65 10.08
N GLY A 312 -7.36 -16.45 10.52
CA GLY A 312 -6.82 -15.18 10.09
C GLY A 312 -5.79 -14.63 11.07
N PHE A 313 -4.58 -14.34 10.61
CA PHE A 313 -3.50 -13.72 11.37
C PHE A 313 -3.43 -12.23 11.01
N VAL A 314 -4.01 -11.42 11.86
CA VAL A 314 -4.15 -9.97 11.68
C VAL A 314 -2.96 -9.26 12.29
N ALA A 315 -2.31 -8.42 11.51
CA ALA A 315 -1.23 -7.58 12.01
C ALA A 315 -1.01 -6.36 11.09
N PRO A 316 -0.45 -5.25 11.58
CA PRO A 316 -0.06 -4.11 10.76
C PRO A 316 0.89 -4.51 9.62
N SER A 317 0.99 -3.64 8.60
CA SER A 317 1.95 -3.85 7.51
C SER A 317 3.39 -3.90 8.04
N GLY A 318 4.25 -4.70 7.40
CA GLY A 318 5.66 -4.83 7.76
C GLY A 318 5.97 -5.64 9.02
N THR A 319 4.99 -6.24 9.67
CA THR A 319 5.16 -7.10 10.87
C THR A 319 5.56 -8.55 10.55
N GLY A 320 5.79 -8.88 9.26
CA GLY A 320 6.22 -10.21 8.84
C GLY A 320 5.08 -11.17 8.44
N LYS A 321 3.87 -10.68 8.11
CA LYS A 321 2.75 -11.53 7.62
C LYS A 321 3.12 -12.41 6.44
N THR A 322 3.84 -11.90 5.46
CA THR A 322 4.31 -12.68 4.31
C THR A 322 5.26 -13.81 4.74
N THR A 323 6.17 -13.53 5.70
CA THR A 323 7.03 -14.57 6.29
C THR A 323 6.23 -15.62 7.05
N LEU A 324 5.22 -15.18 7.82
CA LEU A 324 4.29 -16.07 8.53
C LEU A 324 3.52 -16.94 7.54
N ALA A 325 2.89 -16.34 6.54
CA ALA A 325 2.13 -17.05 5.50
C ALA A 325 3.01 -18.05 4.74
N ARG A 326 4.24 -17.67 4.40
CA ARG A 326 5.20 -18.57 3.76
C ARG A 326 5.58 -19.75 4.67
N THR A 327 5.90 -19.50 5.94
CA THR A 327 6.35 -20.54 6.87
C THR A 327 5.22 -21.52 7.21
N LEU A 328 4.04 -21.02 7.51
CA LEU A 328 2.91 -21.86 7.92
C LEU A 328 2.18 -22.45 6.71
N GLY A 329 2.17 -21.74 5.57
CA GLY A 329 1.53 -22.17 4.32
C GLY A 329 2.20 -23.37 3.66
N ALA A 330 3.42 -23.75 4.08
CA ALA A 330 4.03 -25.02 3.72
C ALA A 330 3.36 -26.24 4.39
N HIS A 331 2.53 -26.01 5.44
CA HIS A 331 1.89 -27.06 6.23
C HIS A 331 0.35 -26.96 6.21
N TYR A 332 -0.20 -25.78 5.93
CA TYR A 332 -1.62 -25.47 5.89
C TYR A 332 -1.96 -24.75 4.57
N ALA A 333 -3.16 -24.92 4.08
CA ALA A 333 -3.56 -24.35 2.80
C ALA A 333 -3.43 -22.81 2.82
N TYR A 334 -2.70 -22.28 1.84
CA TYR A 334 -2.47 -20.84 1.70
C TYR A 334 -3.70 -20.15 1.10
N VAL A 335 -4.34 -19.27 1.89
CA VAL A 335 -5.53 -18.51 1.49
C VAL A 335 -5.13 -17.13 0.96
N THR A 336 -4.28 -16.41 1.70
CA THR A 336 -3.76 -15.06 1.36
C THR A 336 -2.66 -14.65 2.33
N ASP A 337 -1.82 -13.68 1.96
CA ASP A 337 -0.87 -13.03 2.88
C ASP A 337 -1.14 -11.53 3.10
N GLU A 338 -2.22 -10.99 2.49
CA GLU A 338 -2.48 -9.55 2.50
C GLU A 338 -3.92 -9.17 2.86
N THR A 339 -4.90 -9.67 2.09
CA THR A 339 -6.32 -9.33 2.29
C THR A 339 -7.14 -10.57 2.52
N LEU A 340 -7.65 -10.73 3.74
CA LEU A 340 -8.60 -11.77 4.11
C LEU A 340 -10.02 -11.22 3.99
N ALA A 341 -10.76 -11.68 2.98
CA ALA A 341 -12.11 -11.23 2.66
C ALA A 341 -13.16 -12.19 3.20
N ILE A 342 -14.10 -11.68 4.00
CA ILE A 342 -15.04 -12.47 4.79
C ILE A 342 -16.47 -11.94 4.58
N ASP A 343 -17.41 -12.80 4.26
CA ASP A 343 -18.83 -12.44 4.20
C ASP A 343 -19.51 -12.47 5.58
N VAL A 344 -20.75 -12.00 5.64
CA VAL A 344 -21.56 -11.99 6.87
C VAL A 344 -21.85 -13.39 7.43
N GLY A 345 -21.71 -14.45 6.62
CA GLY A 345 -21.86 -15.85 6.99
C GLY A 345 -20.55 -16.52 7.41
N ARG A 346 -19.47 -15.76 7.59
CA ARG A 346 -18.10 -16.23 7.86
C ARG A 346 -17.47 -17.01 6.70
N THR A 347 -18.03 -16.96 5.49
CA THR A 347 -17.36 -17.55 4.33
C THR A 347 -16.14 -16.70 4.00
N VAL A 348 -15.00 -17.34 3.84
CA VAL A 348 -13.79 -16.69 3.37
C VAL A 348 -13.70 -16.83 1.86
N LEU A 349 -13.57 -15.70 1.17
CA LEU A 349 -13.32 -15.66 -0.26
C LEU A 349 -11.81 -15.62 -0.46
N PRO A 350 -11.19 -16.68 -1.02
CA PRO A 350 -9.75 -16.78 -1.09
C PRO A 350 -9.16 -15.87 -2.16
N TYR A 351 -7.92 -15.47 -1.92
CA TYR A 351 -7.07 -14.82 -2.92
C TYR A 351 -5.62 -15.29 -2.71
N PRO A 352 -5.29 -16.51 -3.18
CA PRO A 352 -3.94 -17.09 -3.07
C PRO A 352 -2.98 -16.47 -4.09
N LYS A 353 -2.86 -15.12 -4.01
CA LYS A 353 -2.00 -14.29 -4.85
C LYS A 353 -0.52 -14.61 -4.65
N PRO A 354 0.37 -14.15 -5.54
CA PRO A 354 1.81 -14.26 -5.29
C PRO A 354 2.24 -13.53 -4.03
N LEU A 355 3.21 -14.07 -3.31
CA LEU A 355 3.81 -13.44 -2.16
C LEU A 355 4.82 -12.38 -2.61
N SER A 356 4.74 -11.21 -2.00
CA SER A 356 5.67 -10.11 -2.25
C SER A 356 6.90 -10.25 -1.35
N VAL A 357 7.99 -10.76 -1.87
CA VAL A 357 9.24 -11.04 -1.13
C VAL A 357 10.29 -10.02 -1.51
N LEU A 358 10.99 -9.44 -0.52
CA LEU A 358 12.09 -8.51 -0.80
C LEU A 358 13.16 -9.21 -1.63
N GLY A 359 13.46 -8.65 -2.80
CA GLY A 359 14.52 -9.12 -3.69
C GLY A 359 15.91 -8.87 -3.11
N ALA A 360 16.90 -9.63 -3.58
CA ALA A 360 18.30 -9.46 -3.15
C ALA A 360 18.94 -8.17 -3.70
N ALA A 361 18.35 -7.54 -4.69
CA ALA A 361 18.94 -6.44 -5.45
C ALA A 361 18.42 -5.03 -5.08
N GLY A 362 17.51 -4.88 -4.11
CA GLY A 362 17.01 -3.56 -3.75
C GLY A 362 15.63 -3.56 -3.06
N PRO A 363 14.96 -2.40 -2.98
CA PRO A 363 13.69 -2.25 -2.29
C PRO A 363 12.49 -2.86 -3.03
N MET A 364 12.65 -3.24 -4.30
CA MET A 364 11.58 -3.89 -5.07
C MET A 364 11.32 -5.30 -4.56
N LYS A 365 10.04 -5.66 -4.51
CA LYS A 365 9.60 -6.99 -4.07
C LYS A 365 9.32 -7.86 -5.29
N ASP A 366 9.95 -9.02 -5.31
CA ASP A 366 9.65 -10.07 -6.27
C ASP A 366 8.27 -10.67 -5.98
N GLN A 367 7.53 -11.01 -7.02
CA GLN A 367 6.23 -11.68 -6.92
C GLN A 367 6.41 -13.19 -7.12
N TRP A 368 6.39 -13.94 -6.04
CA TRP A 368 6.60 -15.39 -6.04
C TRP A 368 5.25 -16.11 -5.99
N GLY A 369 4.92 -16.85 -7.05
CA GLY A 369 3.71 -17.68 -7.06
C GLY A 369 3.76 -18.75 -5.95
N PRO A 370 2.60 -19.08 -5.35
CA PRO A 370 2.52 -20.06 -4.27
C PRO A 370 3.15 -21.42 -4.60
N GLU A 371 3.10 -21.86 -5.86
CA GLU A 371 3.72 -23.10 -6.34
C GLU A 371 5.26 -23.07 -6.24
N SER A 372 5.85 -21.91 -6.52
CA SER A 372 7.33 -21.75 -6.45
C SER A 372 7.86 -21.72 -5.02
N LEU A 373 6.98 -21.62 -4.04
CA LEU A 373 7.28 -21.63 -2.61
C LEU A 373 6.76 -22.87 -1.89
N ASP A 374 6.32 -23.89 -2.65
CA ASP A 374 5.76 -25.15 -2.13
C ASP A 374 4.63 -24.94 -1.11
N LEU A 375 3.80 -23.88 -1.29
CA LEU A 375 2.67 -23.64 -0.40
C LEU A 375 1.53 -24.63 -0.68
N MET A 376 0.89 -25.09 0.39
CA MET A 376 -0.23 -26.01 0.28
C MET A 376 -1.40 -25.39 -0.51
N PRO A 377 -2.03 -26.16 -1.45
CA PRO A 377 -3.19 -25.72 -2.20
C PRO A 377 -4.43 -25.61 -1.29
N LEU A 378 -5.42 -24.82 -1.76
CA LEU A 378 -6.70 -24.72 -1.08
C LEU A 378 -7.42 -26.09 -1.09
N PRO A 379 -8.13 -26.45 0.00
CA PRO A 379 -8.99 -27.61 0.00
C PRO A 379 -10.21 -27.39 -0.91
N PRO A 380 -10.83 -28.44 -1.43
CA PRO A 380 -12.08 -28.31 -2.16
C PRO A 380 -13.23 -27.86 -1.24
N GLY A 381 -14.11 -27.00 -1.74
CA GLY A 381 -15.30 -26.58 -1.03
C GLY A 381 -15.21 -25.19 -0.42
N ARG A 382 -16.09 -24.91 0.54
CA ARG A 382 -16.19 -23.60 1.19
C ARG A 382 -15.13 -23.44 2.27
N LEU A 383 -14.50 -22.27 2.29
CA LEU A 383 -13.64 -21.83 3.38
C LEU A 383 -14.48 -21.08 4.41
N ARG A 384 -14.26 -21.36 5.70
CA ARG A 384 -15.02 -20.75 6.79
C ARG A 384 -14.07 -20.19 7.86
N LEU A 385 -14.22 -18.94 8.18
CA LEU A 385 -13.48 -18.35 9.29
C LEU A 385 -13.89 -18.98 10.63
N VAL A 386 -12.90 -19.48 11.40
CA VAL A 386 -13.12 -20.06 12.72
C VAL A 386 -12.35 -19.33 13.83
N ARG A 387 -11.29 -18.58 13.48
CA ARG A 387 -10.51 -17.82 14.44
C ARG A 387 -9.85 -16.60 13.79
N LEU A 388 -9.77 -15.50 14.54
CA LEU A 388 -8.90 -14.35 14.26
C LEU A 388 -7.89 -14.18 15.39
N ALA A 389 -6.63 -14.04 15.04
CA ALA A 389 -5.53 -13.80 15.96
C ALA A 389 -4.82 -12.50 15.59
N LEU A 390 -4.76 -11.55 16.50
CA LEU A 390 -3.86 -10.39 16.40
C LEU A 390 -2.45 -10.86 16.75
N VAL A 391 -1.53 -10.80 15.77
CA VAL A 391 -0.20 -11.36 15.94
C VAL A 391 0.87 -10.28 16.05
N GLU A 392 1.80 -10.49 16.96
CA GLU A 392 2.90 -9.58 17.24
C GLU A 392 4.20 -10.38 17.38
N ARG A 393 5.21 -10.00 16.57
CA ARG A 393 6.54 -10.58 16.70
C ARG A 393 7.27 -9.91 17.85
N ASP A 394 7.60 -10.70 18.88
CA ASP A 394 8.29 -10.25 20.09
C ASP A 394 9.54 -11.13 20.34
N PRO A 395 10.76 -10.63 20.08
CA PRO A 395 11.99 -11.38 20.31
C PRO A 395 12.21 -11.79 21.78
N SER A 396 11.54 -11.13 22.74
CA SER A 396 11.65 -11.41 24.16
C SER A 396 10.87 -12.65 24.60
N VAL A 397 9.89 -13.09 23.79
CA VAL A 397 9.11 -14.31 24.04
C VAL A 397 9.97 -15.54 23.74
N GLY A 398 9.83 -16.59 24.54
CA GLY A 398 10.49 -17.87 24.29
C GLY A 398 9.99 -18.55 22.99
N SER A 399 10.38 -19.81 22.82
CA SER A 399 9.89 -20.64 21.69
C SER A 399 8.42 -21.03 21.83
N GLU A 400 7.81 -20.85 22.98
CA GLU A 400 6.38 -21.06 23.22
C GLU A 400 5.67 -19.71 23.11
N PRO A 401 4.76 -19.55 22.12
CA PRO A 401 4.02 -18.30 21.94
C PRO A 401 3.11 -18.00 23.12
N ALA A 402 3.00 -16.72 23.50
CA ALA A 402 2.08 -16.26 24.51
C ALA A 402 0.73 -15.93 23.86
N VAL A 403 -0.33 -16.63 24.30
CA VAL A 403 -1.70 -16.45 23.81
C VAL A 403 -2.55 -15.79 24.90
N GLU A 404 -3.24 -14.71 24.54
CA GLU A 404 -4.10 -13.93 25.42
C GLU A 404 -5.47 -13.72 24.76
N GLU A 405 -6.56 -14.01 25.47
CA GLU A 405 -7.91 -13.62 25.00
C GLU A 405 -8.11 -12.12 25.18
N LEU A 406 -8.62 -11.46 24.16
CA LEU A 406 -8.87 -10.03 24.20
C LEU A 406 -10.31 -9.71 24.60
N PRO A 407 -10.54 -8.77 25.55
CA PRO A 407 -11.86 -8.23 25.79
C PRO A 407 -12.46 -7.67 24.48
N LEU A 408 -13.75 -7.93 24.23
CA LEU A 408 -14.40 -7.61 22.96
C LEU A 408 -14.15 -6.17 22.49
N LEU A 409 -14.41 -5.18 23.34
CA LEU A 409 -14.24 -3.77 22.94
C LEU A 409 -12.79 -3.41 22.61
N HIS A 410 -11.83 -3.96 23.36
CA HIS A 410 -10.42 -3.75 23.06
C HIS A 410 -10.01 -4.44 21.75
N GLY A 411 -10.45 -5.69 21.56
CA GLY A 411 -10.21 -6.42 20.33
C GLY A 411 -10.82 -5.73 19.11
N LEU A 412 -12.05 -5.20 19.21
CA LEU A 412 -12.72 -4.47 18.15
C LEU A 412 -11.98 -3.18 17.77
N ALA A 413 -11.45 -2.44 18.73
CA ALA A 413 -10.67 -1.23 18.46
C ALA A 413 -9.43 -1.54 17.62
N LEU A 414 -8.70 -2.60 17.99
CA LEU A 414 -7.50 -3.04 17.26
C LEU A 414 -7.84 -3.65 15.88
N LEU A 415 -8.95 -4.41 15.81
CA LEU A 415 -9.38 -5.03 14.56
C LEU A 415 -9.86 -4.01 13.54
N ALA A 416 -10.63 -3.00 13.97
CA ALA A 416 -11.17 -1.96 13.10
C ALA A 416 -10.07 -1.20 12.35
N GLU A 417 -8.89 -1.06 12.93
CA GLU A 417 -7.73 -0.45 12.30
C GLU A 417 -7.15 -1.28 11.14
N GLN A 418 -7.46 -2.57 11.10
CA GLN A 418 -6.97 -3.50 10.08
C GLN A 418 -8.03 -3.83 9.02
N VAL A 419 -9.21 -3.19 9.06
CA VAL A 419 -10.29 -3.38 8.08
C VAL A 419 -10.20 -2.34 6.98
N SER A 420 -10.07 -2.77 5.75
CA SER A 420 -10.15 -1.88 4.59
C SER A 420 -11.57 -1.32 4.45
N TYR A 421 -11.69 0.01 4.25
CA TYR A 421 -12.97 0.70 4.10
C TYR A 421 -13.98 0.43 5.23
N VAL A 422 -13.51 0.34 6.48
CA VAL A 422 -14.37 0.09 7.64
C VAL A 422 -15.57 1.04 7.70
N SER A 423 -15.39 2.30 7.30
CA SER A 423 -16.44 3.33 7.28
C SER A 423 -17.58 3.05 6.29
N ARG A 424 -17.40 2.10 5.39
CA ARG A 424 -18.39 1.70 4.38
C ARG A 424 -19.18 0.45 4.77
N LEU A 425 -18.75 -0.25 5.84
CA LEU A 425 -19.50 -1.41 6.32
C LEU A 425 -20.85 -0.97 6.90
N PRO A 426 -21.94 -1.70 6.61
CA PRO A 426 -23.21 -1.48 7.27
C PRO A 426 -23.05 -1.69 8.79
N ARG A 427 -23.54 -0.73 9.61
CA ARG A 427 -23.46 -0.83 11.09
C ARG A 427 -22.08 -1.26 11.60
N GLN A 428 -21.03 -0.65 11.11
CA GLN A 428 -19.60 -0.98 11.23
C GLN A 428 -19.20 -1.79 12.47
N LEU A 429 -19.38 -1.20 13.67
CA LEU A 429 -19.00 -1.84 14.92
C LEU A 429 -19.83 -3.10 15.23
N HIS A 430 -21.11 -3.11 14.87
CA HIS A 430 -21.95 -4.29 15.08
C HIS A 430 -21.54 -5.42 14.14
N THR A 431 -21.27 -5.11 12.86
CA THR A 431 -20.80 -6.11 11.90
C THR A 431 -19.49 -6.77 12.36
N LEU A 432 -18.56 -5.97 12.87
CA LEU A 432 -17.31 -6.51 13.42
C LEU A 432 -17.53 -7.28 14.72
N ALA A 433 -18.42 -6.81 15.61
CA ALA A 433 -18.75 -7.50 16.86
C ALA A 433 -19.43 -8.84 16.58
N ASP A 434 -20.44 -8.86 15.70
CA ASP A 434 -21.14 -10.08 15.29
C ASP A 434 -20.16 -11.10 14.69
N LEU A 435 -19.20 -10.65 13.86
CA LEU A 435 -18.15 -11.51 13.32
C LEU A 435 -17.27 -12.09 14.44
N VAL A 436 -16.74 -11.25 15.32
CA VAL A 436 -15.86 -11.64 16.42
C VAL A 436 -16.56 -12.60 17.39
N GLU A 437 -17.80 -12.31 17.78
CA GLU A 437 -18.59 -13.18 18.66
C GLU A 437 -18.87 -14.53 18.03
N SER A 438 -19.16 -14.55 16.70
CA SER A 438 -19.46 -15.77 15.96
C SER A 438 -18.30 -16.77 15.86
N ILE A 439 -17.04 -16.29 16.07
CA ILE A 439 -15.81 -17.10 16.04
C ILE A 439 -15.23 -17.32 17.45
N GLY A 440 -15.99 -17.00 18.50
CA GLY A 440 -15.59 -17.21 19.89
C GLY A 440 -14.56 -16.20 20.41
N GLY A 441 -14.56 -14.98 19.87
CA GLY A 441 -13.68 -13.88 20.32
C GLY A 441 -12.37 -13.74 19.54
N LEU A 442 -11.55 -12.78 19.96
CA LEU A 442 -10.24 -12.50 19.42
C LEU A 442 -9.15 -12.93 20.40
N VAL A 443 -8.05 -13.44 19.88
CA VAL A 443 -6.84 -13.72 20.63
C VAL A 443 -5.70 -12.82 20.18
N ARG A 444 -4.83 -12.44 21.12
CA ARG A 444 -3.51 -11.88 20.80
C ARG A 444 -2.47 -12.97 20.95
N ILE A 445 -1.58 -13.08 19.97
CA ILE A 445 -0.48 -14.05 20.00
C ILE A 445 0.83 -13.31 19.84
N ARG A 446 1.67 -13.33 20.88
CA ARG A 446 3.05 -12.86 20.80
C ARG A 446 3.97 -14.06 20.56
N TYR A 447 4.82 -13.95 19.53
CA TYR A 447 5.68 -15.04 19.12
C TYR A 447 7.06 -14.52 18.70
N ARG A 448 8.08 -15.36 18.80
CA ARG A 448 9.45 -15.01 18.42
C ARG A 448 9.70 -15.26 16.94
N GLU A 449 9.42 -16.48 16.45
CA GLU A 449 9.60 -16.89 15.07
C GLU A 449 8.32 -17.51 14.52
N SER A 450 8.02 -17.29 13.22
CA SER A 450 6.77 -17.78 12.60
C SER A 450 6.55 -19.29 12.76
N ARG A 451 7.62 -20.08 12.77
CA ARG A 451 7.55 -21.54 12.98
C ARG A 451 7.06 -21.95 14.38
N ASP A 452 7.25 -21.07 15.37
CA ASP A 452 6.82 -21.33 16.73
C ASP A 452 5.28 -21.39 16.84
N LEU A 453 4.56 -20.86 15.84
CA LEU A 453 3.10 -20.92 15.75
C LEU A 453 2.56 -22.28 15.27
N LEU A 454 3.37 -23.11 14.61
CA LEU A 454 2.92 -24.40 14.06
C LEU A 454 2.21 -25.30 15.09
N PRO A 455 2.73 -25.45 16.34
CA PRO A 455 2.06 -26.28 17.34
C PRO A 455 0.69 -25.71 17.81
N LEU A 456 0.44 -24.41 17.63
CA LEU A 456 -0.83 -23.77 18.03
C LEU A 456 -1.94 -23.92 16.95
N LEU A 457 -1.57 -24.12 15.70
CA LEU A 457 -2.53 -24.12 14.58
C LEU A 457 -3.66 -25.14 14.75
N PRO A 458 -3.44 -26.40 15.21
CA PRO A 458 -4.54 -27.33 15.41
C PRO A 458 -5.61 -26.79 16.39
N SER A 459 -5.20 -26.23 17.52
CA SER A 459 -6.13 -25.68 18.51
C SER A 459 -6.84 -24.41 18.03
N LEU A 460 -6.16 -23.57 17.22
CA LEU A 460 -6.77 -22.40 16.62
C LEU A 460 -7.80 -22.78 15.54
N LEU A 461 -7.55 -23.83 14.77
CA LEU A 461 -8.44 -24.35 13.74
C LEU A 461 -9.64 -25.14 14.29
N GLU A 462 -9.52 -25.77 15.46
CA GLU A 462 -10.65 -26.42 16.13
C GLU A 462 -11.75 -25.41 16.53
N GLY A 463 -11.37 -24.11 16.68
CA GLY A 463 -12.30 -23.02 16.96
C GLY A 463 -13.08 -23.19 18.26
N ALA A 464 -13.97 -22.23 18.54
CA ALA A 464 -15.05 -22.47 19.53
C ALA A 464 -16.14 -23.29 18.82
N ARG A 465 -16.13 -24.61 19.01
CA ARG A 465 -17.22 -25.50 18.60
C ARG A 465 -18.45 -25.28 19.46
#